data_d4dd07fa259e1dca01172cc50afec129
#
_entry.id   d4dd07fa259e1dca01172cc50afec129
#
_cell.length_a   1.000
_cell.length_b   1.000
_cell.length_c   1.000
_cell.angle_alpha   90.00
_cell.angle_beta   90.00
_cell.angle_gamma   90.00
#
_symmetry.space_group_name_H-M   'P 1'
#
loop_
_entity.id
_entity.type
_entity.pdbx_description
1 polymer ?
#
loop_
_entity_poly.entity_id
_entity_poly.type
_entity_poly.pdbx_seq_one_letter_code
_entity_poly.pdbx_strand_id
1 'polypeptide(L)'
;LLGLHLSNFDTLNDLCGTIQALQLEQSVATLLQRQPGTEAAARLSAGRFALLIEAESVTQVRAVARDIYSQLNGQLFKTEHGGVRLQLCIGGLLIDRHALINSEDCLMSLSDALAIAASVRDPQLFVEPLSQTMIDARRAHQSKIEHIREAIRENRFELHAQPMIDPDAPSGMLSYEVLIRLLDRDGGLIRPPEFLSLAVQAQMTPAMDRGVIRYI
;
A
#
# COMPACT_ATOMS: atom_id res chain seq x y z
N LEU A 1 -14.91 -9.56 0.39
CA LEU A 1 -14.73 -8.14 0.69
C LEU A 1 -14.23 -7.43 -0.57
N LEU A 2 -14.90 -6.37 -0.98
CA LEU A 2 -14.47 -5.50 -2.08
C LEU A 2 -14.13 -4.11 -1.54
N GLY A 3 -13.10 -3.49 -2.08
CA GLY A 3 -12.76 -2.09 -1.91
C GLY A 3 -12.90 -1.36 -3.23
N LEU A 4 -13.44 -0.17 -3.20
CA LEU A 4 -13.57 0.71 -4.33
C LEU A 4 -12.90 2.04 -4.00
N HIS A 5 -12.11 2.56 -4.92
CA HIS A 5 -11.48 3.87 -4.81
C HIS A 5 -11.77 4.69 -6.06
N LEU A 6 -12.39 5.85 -5.89
CA LEU A 6 -12.55 6.85 -6.94
C LEU A 6 -11.21 7.55 -7.14
N SER A 7 -10.45 7.15 -8.16
CA SER A 7 -9.06 7.57 -8.35
C SER A 7 -8.89 9.06 -8.63
N ASN A 8 -9.94 9.71 -9.13
CA ASN A 8 -9.96 11.16 -9.40
C ASN A 8 -10.86 11.94 -8.45
N PHE A 9 -11.11 11.43 -7.23
CA PHE A 9 -12.02 12.07 -6.28
C PHE A 9 -11.57 13.48 -5.87
N ASP A 10 -10.27 13.68 -5.63
CA ASP A 10 -9.72 14.99 -5.28
C ASP A 10 -9.97 16.01 -6.38
N THR A 11 -9.71 15.65 -7.63
CA THR A 11 -10.03 16.49 -8.79
C THR A 11 -11.52 16.81 -8.88
N LEU A 12 -12.38 15.83 -8.60
CA LEU A 12 -13.83 16.03 -8.56
C LEU A 12 -14.22 17.00 -7.46
N ASN A 13 -13.68 16.82 -6.25
CA ASN A 13 -13.96 17.69 -5.11
C ASN A 13 -13.50 19.15 -5.38
N ASP A 14 -12.35 19.34 -6.01
CA ASP A 14 -11.84 20.67 -6.37
C ASP A 14 -12.69 21.38 -7.43
N LEU A 15 -13.22 20.61 -8.40
CA LEU A 15 -14.00 21.14 -9.49
C LEU A 15 -15.47 21.40 -9.13
N CYS A 16 -16.09 20.57 -8.32
CA CYS A 16 -17.51 20.66 -8.00
C CYS A 16 -17.81 21.14 -6.58
N GLY A 17 -16.80 21.23 -5.74
CA GLY A 17 -16.95 21.60 -4.34
C GLY A 17 -17.45 20.44 -3.46
N THR A 18 -17.25 20.61 -2.16
CA THR A 18 -17.47 19.54 -1.16
C THR A 18 -18.91 19.02 -1.14
N ILE A 19 -19.91 19.88 -1.34
CA ILE A 19 -21.34 19.47 -1.27
C ILE A 19 -21.65 18.49 -2.41
N GLN A 20 -21.26 18.82 -3.64
CA GLN A 20 -21.51 17.95 -4.79
C GLN A 20 -20.68 16.66 -4.73
N ALA A 21 -19.46 16.74 -4.22
CA ALA A 21 -18.61 15.57 -3.98
C ALA A 21 -19.25 14.60 -2.95
N LEU A 22 -19.85 15.12 -1.88
CA LEU A 22 -20.62 14.31 -0.92
C LEU A 22 -21.86 13.67 -1.54
N GLN A 23 -22.59 14.38 -2.40
CA GLN A 23 -23.73 13.82 -3.13
C GLN A 23 -23.31 12.68 -4.07
N LEU A 24 -22.16 12.81 -4.72
CA LEU A 24 -21.57 11.74 -5.51
C LEU A 24 -21.26 10.52 -4.63
N GLU A 25 -20.60 10.71 -3.50
CA GLU A 25 -20.29 9.62 -2.56
C GLU A 25 -21.58 8.91 -2.06
N GLN A 26 -22.62 9.66 -1.76
CA GLN A 26 -23.93 9.09 -1.39
C GLN A 26 -24.55 8.27 -2.53
N SER A 27 -24.43 8.74 -3.77
CA SER A 27 -24.92 8.02 -4.95
C SER A 27 -24.16 6.71 -5.15
N VAL A 28 -22.83 6.74 -5.02
CA VAL A 28 -21.99 5.54 -5.08
C VAL A 28 -22.33 4.57 -3.95
N ALA A 29 -22.44 5.04 -2.71
CA ALA A 29 -22.83 4.21 -1.57
C ALA A 29 -24.17 3.53 -1.77
N THR A 30 -25.17 4.28 -2.29
CA THR A 30 -26.50 3.73 -2.60
C THR A 30 -26.43 2.64 -3.68
N LEU A 31 -25.60 2.83 -4.71
CA LEU A 31 -25.40 1.83 -5.76
C LEU A 31 -24.77 0.57 -5.18
N LEU A 32 -23.74 0.72 -4.33
CA LEU A 32 -23.05 -0.40 -3.70
C LEU A 32 -24.01 -1.20 -2.78
N GLN A 33 -24.85 -0.53 -2.01
CA GLN A 33 -25.82 -1.18 -1.14
C GLN A 33 -26.88 -2.01 -1.91
N ARG A 34 -27.13 -1.67 -3.17
CA ARG A 34 -28.09 -2.36 -4.03
C ARG A 34 -27.49 -3.53 -4.83
N GLN A 35 -26.20 -3.76 -4.73
CA GLN A 35 -25.58 -4.90 -5.43
C GLN A 35 -26.11 -6.23 -4.85
N PRO A 36 -26.35 -7.23 -5.71
CA PRO A 36 -26.81 -8.55 -5.25
C PRO A 36 -25.81 -9.17 -4.26
N GLY A 37 -26.33 -9.77 -3.19
CA GLY A 37 -25.49 -10.41 -2.16
C GLY A 37 -24.75 -9.46 -1.23
N THR A 38 -25.10 -8.17 -1.22
CA THR A 38 -24.50 -7.21 -0.30
C THR A 38 -24.99 -7.44 1.13
N GLU A 39 -24.05 -7.74 2.02
CA GLU A 39 -24.28 -7.83 3.46
C GLU A 39 -24.07 -6.47 4.15
N ALA A 40 -23.04 -5.73 3.73
CA ALA A 40 -22.74 -4.42 4.26
C ALA A 40 -21.98 -3.57 3.25
N ALA A 41 -22.21 -2.26 3.28
CA ALA A 41 -21.42 -1.28 2.56
C ALA A 41 -21.03 -0.14 3.50
N ALA A 42 -19.78 0.30 3.44
CA ALA A 42 -19.23 1.36 4.28
C ALA A 42 -18.38 2.33 3.47
N ARG A 43 -18.37 3.59 3.88
CA ARG A 43 -17.39 4.57 3.44
C ARG A 43 -16.19 4.50 4.39
N LEU A 44 -15.01 4.24 3.84
CA LEU A 44 -13.77 4.17 4.62
C LEU A 44 -13.12 5.55 4.78
N SER A 45 -13.10 6.32 3.69
CA SER A 45 -12.60 7.70 3.66
C SER A 45 -13.14 8.40 2.41
N ALA A 46 -12.69 9.62 2.13
CA ALA A 46 -13.05 10.36 0.92
C ALA A 46 -12.76 9.55 -0.35
N GLY A 47 -13.78 9.33 -1.17
CA GLY A 47 -13.70 8.56 -2.41
C GLY A 47 -13.39 7.06 -2.23
N ARG A 48 -13.39 6.52 -1.00
CA ARG A 48 -13.08 5.11 -0.73
C ARG A 48 -14.22 4.40 0.00
N PHE A 49 -14.56 3.22 -0.51
CA PHE A 49 -15.68 2.42 0.00
C PHE A 49 -15.24 0.97 0.19
N ALA A 50 -15.89 0.30 1.11
CA ALA A 50 -15.83 -1.15 1.26
C ALA A 50 -17.21 -1.76 1.10
N LEU A 51 -17.27 -2.95 0.54
CA LEU A 51 -18.47 -3.73 0.32
C LEU A 51 -18.23 -5.18 0.75
N LEU A 52 -19.04 -5.66 1.68
CA LEU A 52 -19.06 -7.06 2.08
C LEU A 52 -20.15 -7.76 1.28
N ILE A 53 -19.78 -8.78 0.55
CA ILE A 53 -20.68 -9.62 -0.25
C ILE A 53 -20.51 -11.09 0.12
N GLU A 54 -21.58 -11.86 0.03
CA GLU A 54 -21.49 -13.32 0.08
C GLU A 54 -21.00 -13.85 -1.27
N ALA A 55 -19.95 -14.69 -1.25
CA ALA A 55 -19.40 -15.31 -2.45
C ALA A 55 -18.65 -16.60 -2.09
N GLU A 56 -18.78 -17.61 -2.96
CA GLU A 56 -18.14 -18.91 -2.78
C GLU A 56 -16.82 -19.06 -3.52
N SER A 57 -16.51 -18.13 -4.44
CA SER A 57 -15.31 -18.21 -5.27
C SER A 57 -14.78 -16.83 -5.66
N VAL A 58 -13.46 -16.78 -5.95
CA VAL A 58 -12.80 -15.59 -6.53
C VAL A 58 -13.46 -15.16 -7.84
N THR A 59 -13.98 -16.10 -8.62
CA THR A 59 -14.68 -15.80 -9.88
C THR A 59 -15.97 -15.02 -9.63
N GLN A 60 -16.74 -15.38 -8.60
CA GLN A 60 -17.95 -14.63 -8.22
C GLN A 60 -17.61 -13.23 -7.71
N VAL A 61 -16.62 -13.11 -6.82
CA VAL A 61 -16.14 -11.80 -6.34
C VAL A 61 -15.71 -10.92 -7.51
N ARG A 62 -14.96 -11.49 -8.46
CA ARG A 62 -14.50 -10.78 -9.66
C ARG A 62 -15.64 -10.37 -10.58
N ALA A 63 -16.70 -11.18 -10.71
CA ALA A 63 -17.88 -10.85 -11.52
C ALA A 63 -18.59 -9.63 -10.93
N VAL A 64 -18.90 -9.63 -9.63
CA VAL A 64 -19.53 -8.48 -8.94
C VAL A 64 -18.64 -7.23 -9.06
N ALA A 65 -17.35 -7.36 -8.85
CA ALA A 65 -16.41 -6.24 -8.99
C ALA A 65 -16.42 -5.66 -10.42
N ARG A 66 -16.46 -6.51 -11.44
CA ARG A 66 -16.53 -6.09 -12.85
C ARG A 66 -17.85 -5.39 -13.17
N ASP A 67 -18.95 -5.88 -12.63
CA ASP A 67 -20.27 -5.26 -12.82
C ASP A 67 -20.30 -3.85 -12.20
N ILE A 68 -19.82 -3.69 -10.97
CA ILE A 68 -19.68 -2.38 -10.31
C ILE A 68 -18.77 -1.46 -11.14
N TYR A 69 -17.61 -1.99 -11.60
CA TYR A 69 -16.68 -1.22 -12.41
C TYR A 69 -17.34 -0.72 -13.69
N SER A 70 -18.05 -1.58 -14.42
CA SER A 70 -18.74 -1.21 -15.67
C SER A 70 -19.88 -0.21 -15.47
N GLN A 71 -20.52 -0.24 -14.31
CA GLN A 71 -21.62 0.69 -13.96
C GLN A 71 -21.10 2.09 -13.62
N LEU A 72 -19.90 2.20 -13.02
CA LEU A 72 -19.41 3.47 -12.48
C LEU A 72 -18.28 4.08 -13.32
N ASN A 73 -17.38 3.26 -13.87
CA ASN A 73 -16.20 3.78 -14.57
C ASN A 73 -16.59 4.49 -15.86
N GLY A 74 -16.07 5.68 -16.06
CA GLY A 74 -16.38 6.50 -17.23
C GLY A 74 -17.73 7.20 -17.20
N GLN A 75 -18.57 7.01 -16.16
CA GLN A 75 -19.81 7.78 -16.00
C GLN A 75 -19.49 9.27 -15.90
N LEU A 76 -20.32 10.07 -16.59
CA LEU A 76 -20.20 11.52 -16.58
C LEU A 76 -20.93 12.09 -15.36
N PHE A 77 -20.17 12.61 -14.43
CA PHE A 77 -20.72 13.40 -13.32
C PHE A 77 -20.80 14.86 -13.75
N LYS A 78 -22.03 15.40 -13.81
CA LYS A 78 -22.28 16.78 -14.20
C LYS A 78 -21.98 17.72 -13.04
N THR A 79 -21.21 18.74 -13.27
CA THR A 79 -20.91 19.83 -12.32
C THR A 79 -21.34 21.16 -12.91
N GLU A 80 -21.40 22.22 -12.11
CA GLU A 80 -21.71 23.59 -12.58
C GLU A 80 -20.68 24.10 -13.59
N HIS A 81 -19.45 23.57 -13.56
CA HIS A 81 -18.35 23.98 -14.43
C HIS A 81 -18.05 22.98 -15.56
N GLY A 82 -18.96 22.02 -15.80
CA GLY A 82 -18.80 21.01 -16.84
C GLY A 82 -19.06 19.60 -16.33
N GLY A 83 -18.57 18.58 -17.03
CA GLY A 83 -18.72 17.18 -16.64
C GLY A 83 -17.36 16.51 -16.41
N VAL A 84 -17.24 15.75 -15.35
CA VAL A 84 -16.06 14.94 -15.05
C VAL A 84 -16.42 13.46 -15.16
N ARG A 85 -15.59 12.69 -15.85
CA ARG A 85 -15.76 11.23 -15.93
C ARG A 85 -15.19 10.58 -14.69
N LEU A 86 -15.97 9.70 -14.06
CA LEU A 86 -15.51 8.92 -12.92
C LEU A 86 -14.41 7.96 -13.36
N GLN A 87 -13.35 7.90 -12.56
CA GLN A 87 -12.27 6.93 -12.67
C GLN A 87 -12.15 6.19 -11.36
N LEU A 88 -12.14 4.88 -11.42
CA LEU A 88 -12.08 4.07 -10.21
C LEU A 88 -11.22 2.82 -10.40
N CYS A 89 -10.70 2.31 -9.28
CA CYS A 89 -10.14 0.98 -9.19
C CYS A 89 -10.88 0.16 -8.14
N ILE A 90 -10.91 -1.16 -8.33
CA ILE A 90 -11.56 -2.09 -7.39
C ILE A 90 -10.58 -3.19 -7.00
N GLY A 91 -10.29 -3.28 -5.70
CA GLY A 91 -9.58 -4.39 -5.07
C GLY A 91 -10.57 -5.35 -4.41
N GLY A 92 -10.34 -6.65 -4.48
CA GLY A 92 -11.22 -7.63 -3.89
C GLY A 92 -10.47 -8.78 -3.20
N LEU A 93 -11.07 -9.28 -2.12
CA LEU A 93 -10.56 -10.38 -1.33
C LEU A 93 -11.66 -11.42 -1.15
N LEU A 94 -11.37 -12.68 -1.46
CA LEU A 94 -12.18 -13.79 -0.99
C LEU A 94 -11.66 -14.23 0.37
N ILE A 95 -12.49 -14.11 1.41
CA ILE A 95 -12.14 -14.43 2.80
C ILE A 95 -12.88 -15.73 3.15
N ASP A 96 -12.15 -16.75 3.60
CA ASP A 96 -12.76 -17.96 4.14
C ASP A 96 -13.44 -17.61 5.46
N ARG A 97 -14.73 -18.00 5.61
CA ARG A 97 -15.53 -17.80 6.84
C ARG A 97 -14.93 -18.45 8.08
N HIS A 98 -14.10 -19.48 7.88
CA HIS A 98 -13.44 -20.22 8.96
C HIS A 98 -12.04 -19.69 9.28
N ALA A 99 -11.53 -18.75 8.50
CA ALA A 99 -10.22 -18.17 8.75
C ALA A 99 -10.27 -17.23 9.96
N LEU A 100 -9.32 -17.38 10.87
CA LEU A 100 -9.17 -16.51 12.05
C LEU A 100 -8.46 -15.21 11.66
N ILE A 101 -9.11 -14.42 10.80
CA ILE A 101 -8.58 -13.16 10.28
C ILE A 101 -9.30 -12.01 10.99
N ASN A 102 -8.54 -11.09 11.57
CA ASN A 102 -9.11 -9.90 12.19
C ASN A 102 -9.43 -8.81 11.15
N SER A 103 -10.20 -7.82 11.56
CA SER A 103 -10.63 -6.72 10.68
C SER A 103 -9.47 -5.84 10.18
N GLU A 104 -8.41 -5.69 10.98
CA GLU A 104 -7.23 -4.91 10.61
C GLU A 104 -6.48 -5.57 9.44
N ASP A 105 -6.22 -6.88 9.54
CA ASP A 105 -5.59 -7.63 8.45
C ASP A 105 -6.43 -7.61 7.18
N CYS A 106 -7.77 -7.69 7.30
CA CYS A 106 -8.68 -7.56 6.16
C CYS A 106 -8.56 -6.20 5.49
N LEU A 107 -8.60 -5.10 6.25
CA LEU A 107 -8.52 -3.75 5.71
C LEU A 107 -7.14 -3.44 5.12
N MET A 108 -6.08 -3.90 5.73
CA MET A 108 -4.73 -3.77 5.18
C MET A 108 -4.58 -4.54 3.86
N SER A 109 -5.06 -5.79 3.81
CA SER A 109 -5.05 -6.60 2.58
C SER A 109 -5.90 -5.98 1.48
N LEU A 110 -7.04 -5.40 1.85
CA LEU A 110 -7.88 -4.66 0.91
C LEU A 110 -7.18 -3.44 0.34
N SER A 111 -6.43 -2.71 1.17
CA SER A 111 -5.62 -1.56 0.72
C SER A 111 -4.55 -1.97 -0.28
N ASP A 112 -3.88 -3.12 -0.05
CA ASP A 112 -2.90 -3.65 -1.00
C ASP A 112 -3.55 -4.10 -2.31
N ALA A 113 -4.69 -4.79 -2.24
CA ALA A 113 -5.46 -5.19 -3.41
C ALA A 113 -5.90 -3.97 -4.25
N LEU A 114 -6.29 -2.86 -3.59
CA LEU A 114 -6.60 -1.59 -4.26
C LEU A 114 -5.36 -0.97 -4.92
N ALA A 115 -4.20 -0.99 -4.26
CA ALA A 115 -2.95 -0.48 -4.82
C ALA A 115 -2.52 -1.28 -6.05
N ILE A 116 -2.65 -2.61 -6.02
CA ILE A 116 -2.41 -3.47 -7.18
C ILE A 116 -3.40 -3.15 -8.30
N ALA A 117 -4.70 -3.06 -7.98
CA ALA A 117 -5.73 -2.73 -8.97
C ALA A 117 -5.45 -1.39 -9.67
N ALA A 118 -4.99 -0.37 -8.93
CA ALA A 118 -4.64 0.93 -9.48
C ALA A 118 -3.44 0.88 -10.45
N SER A 119 -2.56 -0.11 -10.32
CA SER A 119 -1.39 -0.31 -11.19
C SER A 119 -1.69 -1.13 -12.46
N VAL A 120 -2.83 -1.82 -12.49
CA VAL A 120 -3.25 -2.64 -13.65
C VAL A 120 -3.87 -1.76 -14.71
N ARG A 121 -3.72 -2.17 -15.99
CA ARG A 121 -4.41 -1.51 -17.12
C ARG A 121 -5.91 -1.83 -17.07
N ASP A 122 -6.71 -1.00 -17.73
CA ASP A 122 -8.17 -1.13 -17.79
C ASP A 122 -8.63 -2.56 -18.13
N PRO A 123 -9.54 -3.17 -17.35
CA PRO A 123 -10.19 -2.64 -16.14
C PRO A 123 -9.25 -2.66 -14.93
N GLN A 124 -9.19 -1.56 -14.18
CA GLN A 124 -8.40 -1.43 -12.95
C GLN A 124 -9.03 -2.26 -11.82
N LEU A 125 -8.85 -3.56 -11.90
CA LEU A 125 -9.51 -4.53 -11.06
C LEU A 125 -8.53 -5.64 -10.66
N PHE A 126 -8.46 -5.92 -9.36
CA PHE A 126 -7.66 -7.01 -8.81
C PHE A 126 -8.43 -7.76 -7.72
N VAL A 127 -8.53 -9.08 -7.83
CA VAL A 127 -9.22 -9.94 -6.86
C VAL A 127 -8.40 -11.19 -6.59
N GLU A 128 -8.17 -11.47 -5.31
CA GLU A 128 -7.41 -12.64 -4.85
C GLU A 128 -8.06 -13.32 -3.63
N PRO A 129 -7.71 -14.57 -3.32
CA PRO A 129 -8.06 -15.17 -2.03
C PRO A 129 -7.15 -14.59 -0.94
N LEU A 130 -7.73 -14.27 0.23
CA LEU A 130 -6.95 -13.89 1.41
C LEU A 130 -6.61 -15.15 2.21
N SER A 131 -5.33 -15.49 2.30
CA SER A 131 -4.83 -16.64 3.04
C SER A 131 -4.07 -16.21 4.30
N GLN A 132 -4.04 -17.09 5.30
CA GLN A 132 -3.24 -16.88 6.52
C GLN A 132 -1.76 -16.68 6.20
N THR A 133 -1.23 -17.42 5.23
CA THR A 133 0.18 -17.31 4.79
C THR A 133 0.51 -15.90 4.28
N MET A 134 -0.41 -15.25 3.56
CA MET A 134 -0.22 -13.87 3.07
C MET A 134 -0.21 -12.88 4.23
N ILE A 135 -1.09 -13.07 5.22
CA ILE A 135 -1.14 -12.24 6.42
C ILE A 135 0.16 -12.36 7.20
N ASP A 136 0.62 -13.60 7.43
CA ASP A 136 1.84 -13.88 8.19
C ASP A 136 3.08 -13.29 7.46
N ALA A 137 3.15 -13.42 6.14
CA ALA A 137 4.22 -12.82 5.35
C ALA A 137 4.23 -11.28 5.46
N ARG A 138 3.05 -10.65 5.44
CA ARG A 138 2.92 -9.20 5.63
C ARG A 138 3.33 -8.77 7.02
N ARG A 139 2.86 -9.46 8.07
CA ARG A 139 3.24 -9.17 9.46
C ARG A 139 4.75 -9.28 9.65
N ALA A 140 5.36 -10.32 9.09
CA ALA A 140 6.80 -10.50 9.14
C ALA A 140 7.54 -9.36 8.43
N HIS A 141 7.06 -8.92 7.26
CA HIS A 141 7.63 -7.79 6.52
C HIS A 141 7.52 -6.48 7.31
N GLN A 142 6.37 -6.21 7.89
CA GLN A 142 6.13 -5.00 8.70
C GLN A 142 6.95 -5.00 9.99
N SER A 143 7.09 -6.15 10.63
CA SER A 143 7.97 -6.31 11.79
C SER A 143 9.43 -6.01 11.44
N LYS A 144 9.93 -6.46 10.28
CA LYS A 144 11.29 -6.12 9.82
C LYS A 144 11.47 -4.62 9.61
N ILE A 145 10.50 -3.96 8.98
CA ILE A 145 10.54 -2.50 8.79
C ILE A 145 10.60 -1.78 10.13
N GLU A 146 9.81 -2.20 11.10
CA GLU A 146 9.79 -1.58 12.44
C GLU A 146 11.11 -1.80 13.20
N HIS A 147 11.68 -2.99 13.13
CA HIS A 147 13.01 -3.26 13.71
C HIS A 147 14.11 -2.38 13.11
N ILE A 148 14.07 -2.17 11.79
CA ILE A 148 15.02 -1.27 11.11
C ILE A 148 14.79 0.18 11.57
N ARG A 149 13.54 0.62 11.64
CA ARG A 149 13.17 1.97 12.10
C ARG A 149 13.66 2.25 13.52
N GLU A 150 13.47 1.31 14.43
CA GLU A 150 13.98 1.40 15.80
C GLU A 150 15.50 1.46 15.84
N ALA A 151 16.19 0.57 15.09
CA ALA A 151 17.64 0.57 15.04
C ALA A 151 18.20 1.91 14.54
N ILE A 152 17.57 2.50 13.54
CA ILE A 152 17.92 3.84 13.02
C ILE A 152 17.65 4.91 14.07
N ARG A 153 16.50 4.92 14.72
CA ARG A 153 16.13 5.90 15.74
C ARG A 153 17.06 5.86 16.96
N GLU A 154 17.47 4.68 17.36
CA GLU A 154 18.34 4.43 18.51
C GLU A 154 19.82 4.54 18.18
N ASN A 155 20.15 4.89 16.92
CA ASN A 155 21.53 4.96 16.41
C ASN A 155 22.31 3.65 16.63
N ARG A 156 21.65 2.50 16.48
CA ARG A 156 22.29 1.18 16.58
C ARG A 156 23.00 0.86 15.26
N PHE A 157 24.10 1.57 15.00
CA PHE A 157 24.95 1.41 13.82
C PHE A 157 26.35 0.97 14.21
N GLU A 158 26.94 0.18 13.35
CA GLU A 158 28.36 -0.09 13.33
C GLU A 158 28.91 0.26 11.95
N LEU A 159 30.02 1.01 11.90
CA LEU A 159 30.65 1.40 10.67
C LEU A 159 31.90 0.55 10.46
N HIS A 160 31.93 -0.17 9.35
CA HIS A 160 33.09 -0.95 8.91
C HIS A 160 33.83 -0.17 7.83
N ALA A 161 35.13 -0.01 7.95
CA ALA A 161 35.99 0.60 6.94
C ALA A 161 36.65 -0.49 6.11
N GLN A 162 36.41 -0.51 4.81
CA GLN A 162 37.09 -1.37 3.87
C GLN A 162 38.17 -0.58 3.14
N PRO A 163 39.47 -0.95 3.30
CA PRO A 163 40.55 -0.25 2.60
C PRO A 163 40.47 -0.51 1.10
N MET A 164 40.61 0.55 0.32
CA MET A 164 40.79 0.51 -1.13
C MET A 164 42.19 0.95 -1.47
N ILE A 165 42.92 0.12 -2.20
CA ILE A 165 44.27 0.39 -2.65
C ILE A 165 44.18 0.78 -4.12
N ASP A 166 44.69 1.97 -4.47
CA ASP A 166 44.91 2.33 -5.86
C ASP A 166 46.33 1.85 -6.27
N PRO A 167 46.41 0.83 -7.13
CA PRO A 167 47.72 0.26 -7.53
C PRO A 167 48.51 1.23 -8.39
N ASP A 168 47.91 2.24 -8.98
CA ASP A 168 48.56 3.24 -9.85
C ASP A 168 48.96 4.53 -9.11
N ALA A 169 48.59 4.66 -7.83
CA ALA A 169 48.94 5.84 -7.04
C ALA A 169 50.39 5.81 -6.57
N PRO A 170 51.20 6.85 -6.88
CA PRO A 170 52.63 6.86 -6.54
C PRO A 170 52.98 6.78 -5.05
N SER A 171 52.01 7.04 -4.18
CA SER A 171 52.16 7.12 -2.72
C SER A 171 51.44 6.01 -1.95
N GLY A 172 50.86 5.03 -2.63
CA GLY A 172 50.07 4.00 -1.96
C GLY A 172 48.89 4.59 -1.14
N MET A 173 48.26 5.63 -1.65
CA MET A 173 47.20 6.33 -0.92
C MET A 173 46.05 5.37 -0.63
N LEU A 174 45.82 5.08 0.65
CA LEU A 174 44.72 4.27 1.14
C LEU A 174 43.47 5.15 1.23
N SER A 175 42.46 4.82 0.45
CA SER A 175 41.11 5.30 0.68
C SER A 175 40.28 4.21 1.37
N TYR A 176 39.22 4.59 2.01
CA TYR A 176 38.33 3.65 2.71
C TYR A 176 36.94 3.80 2.23
N GLU A 177 36.27 2.68 1.94
CA GLU A 177 34.83 2.63 1.81
C GLU A 177 34.22 2.39 3.18
N VAL A 178 33.29 3.25 3.58
CA VAL A 178 32.55 3.11 4.84
C VAL A 178 31.29 2.31 4.60
N LEU A 179 31.20 1.17 5.23
CA LEU A 179 30.12 0.22 5.10
C LEU A 179 29.30 0.19 6.40
N ILE A 180 28.05 0.63 6.32
CA ILE A 180 27.12 0.60 7.45
C ILE A 180 26.69 -0.83 7.77
N ARG A 181 26.56 -1.12 9.06
CA ARG A 181 25.88 -2.30 9.62
C ARG A 181 24.85 -1.80 10.63
N LEU A 182 23.66 -2.40 10.65
CA LEU A 182 22.71 -2.18 11.74
C LEU A 182 22.91 -3.26 12.79
N LEU A 183 22.68 -2.90 14.05
CA LEU A 183 22.64 -3.84 15.16
C LEU A 183 21.18 -4.15 15.50
N ASP A 184 20.84 -5.42 15.62
CA ASP A 184 19.57 -5.85 16.18
C ASP A 184 19.51 -5.57 17.69
N ARG A 185 18.42 -5.97 18.34
CA ARG A 185 18.25 -5.77 19.79
C ARG A 185 19.22 -6.61 20.62
N ASP A 186 19.69 -7.72 20.08
CA ASP A 186 20.58 -8.67 20.75
C ASP A 186 22.06 -8.42 20.39
N GLY A 187 22.35 -7.37 19.62
CA GLY A 187 23.68 -7.01 19.17
C GLY A 187 24.14 -7.78 17.92
N GLY A 188 23.24 -8.49 17.26
CA GLY A 188 23.53 -9.15 15.99
C GLY A 188 23.68 -8.17 14.85
N LEU A 189 24.63 -8.42 13.94
CA LEU A 189 24.88 -7.58 12.77
C LEU A 189 23.88 -7.86 11.65
N ILE A 190 23.12 -6.83 11.24
CA ILE A 190 22.25 -6.85 10.07
C ILE A 190 23.01 -6.21 8.90
N ARG A 191 23.20 -6.97 7.82
CA ARG A 191 23.98 -6.56 6.66
C ARG A 191 23.19 -5.66 5.71
N PRO A 192 23.82 -4.76 4.94
CA PRO A 192 23.14 -3.86 4.01
C PRO A 192 22.11 -4.49 3.08
N PRO A 193 22.35 -5.65 2.44
CA PRO A 193 21.34 -6.28 1.58
C PRO A 193 20.04 -6.65 2.30
N GLU A 194 20.08 -6.84 3.61
CA GLU A 194 18.93 -7.26 4.42
C GLU A 194 18.03 -6.09 4.81
N PHE A 195 18.55 -4.85 4.85
CA PHE A 195 17.80 -3.70 5.32
C PHE A 195 17.72 -2.52 4.34
N LEU A 196 18.69 -2.33 3.43
CA LEU A 196 18.72 -1.14 2.58
C LEU A 196 17.49 -1.00 1.70
N SER A 197 17.04 -2.08 1.06
CA SER A 197 15.84 -2.04 0.22
C SER A 197 14.59 -1.68 1.03
N LEU A 198 14.46 -2.20 2.23
CA LEU A 198 13.37 -1.90 3.15
C LEU A 198 13.45 -0.46 3.66
N ALA A 199 14.64 0.03 3.98
CA ALA A 199 14.87 1.40 4.42
C ALA A 199 14.54 2.42 3.32
N VAL A 200 14.86 2.11 2.05
CA VAL A 200 14.47 2.93 0.89
C VAL A 200 12.95 2.95 0.72
N GLN A 201 12.30 1.77 0.70
CA GLN A 201 10.85 1.67 0.58
C GLN A 201 10.10 2.41 1.68
N ALA A 202 10.61 2.36 2.91
CA ALA A 202 10.03 3.03 4.08
C ALA A 202 10.52 4.48 4.26
N GLN A 203 11.23 5.05 3.27
CA GLN A 203 11.73 6.44 3.26
C GLN A 203 12.63 6.79 4.45
N MET A 204 13.38 5.83 4.97
CA MET A 204 14.27 5.99 6.13
C MET A 204 15.70 6.42 5.77
N THR A 205 16.05 6.44 4.48
CA THR A 205 17.41 6.76 4.00
C THR A 205 17.94 8.09 4.54
N PRO A 206 17.18 9.21 4.59
CA PRO A 206 17.71 10.46 5.12
C PRO A 206 18.04 10.42 6.62
N ALA A 207 17.35 9.56 7.38
CA ALA A 207 17.63 9.37 8.80
C ALA A 207 18.91 8.53 9.00
N MET A 208 19.12 7.52 8.16
CA MET A 208 20.33 6.71 8.14
C MET A 208 21.56 7.55 7.77
N ASP A 209 21.48 8.34 6.71
CA ASP A 209 22.59 9.19 6.25
C ASP A 209 23.02 10.17 7.36
N ARG A 210 22.07 10.79 8.05
CA ARG A 210 22.36 11.64 9.21
C ARG A 210 23.03 10.88 10.36
N GLY A 211 22.63 9.63 10.58
CA GLY A 211 23.27 8.74 11.55
C GLY A 211 24.75 8.48 11.19
N VAL A 212 25.00 8.07 9.96
CA VAL A 212 26.36 7.78 9.46
C VAL A 212 27.28 9.00 9.55
N ILE A 213 26.80 10.17 9.07
CA ILE A 213 27.61 11.42 9.07
C ILE A 213 28.04 11.86 10.48
N ARG A 214 27.30 11.49 11.51
CA ARG A 214 27.67 11.81 12.91
C ARG A 214 28.83 10.96 13.43
N TYR A 215 29.12 9.84 12.82
CA TYR A 215 30.16 8.91 13.22
C TYR A 215 31.45 9.03 12.40
N ILE A 216 31.44 9.78 11.29
CA ILE A 216 32.60 10.11 10.45
C ILE A 216 33.16 11.48 10.84
#